data_ac8046e96ca92c23706a63a084734bca
#
_entry.id   ac8046e96ca92c23706a63a084734bca
#
_cell.length_a   1.000
_cell.length_b   1.000
_cell.length_c   1.000
_cell.angle_alpha   90.00
_cell.angle_beta   90.00
_cell.angle_gamma   90.00
#
_symmetry.space_group_name_H-M   'P 1'
#
loop_
_entity.id
_entity.type
_entity.pdbx_description
1 polymer ?
#
loop_
_entity_poly.entity_id
_entity_poly.type
_entity_poly.pdbx_seq_one_letter_code
_entity_poly.pdbx_strand_id
1 'polypeptide(L)'
;MLFGKNRSCFALKMYEKDLEVVDEYKYLGVTVVTGDSITFSTSRPLRHFRSAANTLLSAPVKSSETVTVKLLYTICIPNLTYACEALNYSSRQFHDLNVAINDCLRKVFNYNRWESVRFLRQELGYPSLTEIFRSRSRKFHDCMHLLQNDTLNLLNSLSFDEE
;
A
#
# COMPACT_ATOMS: atom_id res chain seq x y z
N MET A 1 12.02 -5.36 -17.60
CA MET A 1 12.34 -5.77 -16.22
C MET A 1 12.66 -7.25 -16.21
N LEU A 2 13.61 -7.67 -15.43
CA LEU A 2 14.03 -9.06 -15.27
C LEU A 2 13.89 -9.46 -13.80
N PHE A 3 13.31 -10.64 -13.56
CA PHE A 3 13.14 -11.20 -12.22
C PHE A 3 13.92 -12.53 -12.12
N GLY A 4 14.34 -12.90 -10.91
CA GLY A 4 15.04 -14.14 -10.62
C GLY A 4 16.53 -13.96 -10.27
N LYS A 5 17.13 -15.03 -9.74
CA LYS A 5 18.52 -15.02 -9.27
C LYS A 5 19.55 -14.90 -10.38
N ASN A 6 19.27 -15.46 -11.57
CA ASN A 6 20.15 -15.42 -12.74
C ASN A 6 19.59 -14.39 -13.75
N ARG A 7 20.03 -13.15 -13.63
CA ARG A 7 19.67 -12.07 -14.55
C ARG A 7 20.68 -11.96 -15.67
N SER A 8 20.60 -12.86 -16.65
CA SER A 8 21.34 -12.68 -17.90
C SER A 8 20.59 -11.66 -18.76
N CYS A 9 21.21 -10.52 -19.02
CA CYS A 9 20.65 -9.52 -19.93
C CYS A 9 20.72 -10.06 -21.36
N PHE A 10 19.60 -10.57 -21.85
CA PHE A 10 19.43 -10.78 -23.28
C PHE A 10 18.95 -9.47 -23.88
N ALA A 11 19.56 -9.04 -24.99
CA ALA A 11 19.05 -7.93 -25.78
C ALA A 11 17.72 -8.36 -26.40
N LEU A 12 16.61 -7.93 -25.81
CA LEU A 12 15.27 -8.17 -26.34
C LEU A 12 14.95 -7.06 -27.35
N LYS A 13 14.48 -7.46 -28.52
CA LYS A 13 14.05 -6.53 -29.58
C LYS A 13 12.53 -6.63 -29.77
N MET A 14 11.88 -5.52 -29.96
CA MET A 14 10.50 -5.44 -30.37
C MET A 14 10.38 -4.46 -31.53
N TYR A 15 9.86 -4.93 -32.69
CA TYR A 15 9.80 -4.14 -33.91
C TYR A 15 11.15 -3.48 -34.27
N GLU A 16 12.24 -4.26 -34.27
CA GLU A 16 13.63 -3.83 -34.58
C GLU A 16 14.24 -2.81 -33.59
N LYS A 17 13.53 -2.42 -32.52
CA LYS A 17 14.06 -1.58 -31.48
C LYS A 17 14.49 -2.40 -30.28
N ASP A 18 15.68 -2.09 -29.75
CA ASP A 18 16.14 -2.68 -28.50
C ASP A 18 15.26 -2.22 -27.34
N LEU A 19 14.83 -3.18 -26.52
CA LEU A 19 14.06 -2.88 -25.30
C LEU A 19 15.01 -2.48 -24.17
N GLU A 20 14.73 -1.34 -23.58
CA GLU A 20 15.45 -0.86 -22.41
C GLU A 20 15.16 -1.74 -21.20
N VAL A 21 16.20 -2.17 -20.49
CA VAL A 21 16.08 -2.87 -19.23
C VAL A 21 15.99 -1.83 -18.11
N VAL A 22 14.85 -1.80 -17.42
CA VAL A 22 14.57 -0.87 -16.32
C VAL A 22 14.47 -1.63 -15.00
N ASP A 23 14.92 -1.02 -13.91
CA ASP A 23 14.86 -1.60 -12.58
C ASP A 23 13.52 -1.38 -11.89
N GLU A 24 12.80 -0.32 -12.25
CA GLU A 24 11.48 0.01 -11.75
C GLU A 24 10.54 0.30 -12.91
N TYR A 25 9.32 -0.20 -12.82
CA TYR A 25 8.28 0.10 -13.80
C TYR A 25 6.93 0.37 -13.11
N LYS A 26 6.25 1.43 -13.55
CA LYS A 26 4.92 1.77 -13.05
C LYS A 26 3.85 1.07 -13.87
N TYR A 27 3.08 0.19 -13.24
CA TYR A 27 1.96 -0.50 -13.84
C TYR A 27 0.68 -0.29 -13.01
N LEU A 28 -0.39 0.17 -13.62
CA LEU A 28 -1.70 0.43 -12.97
C LEU A 28 -1.60 1.19 -11.64
N GLY A 29 -0.71 2.18 -11.55
CA GLY A 29 -0.53 2.97 -10.34
C GLY A 29 0.44 2.39 -9.31
N VAL A 30 0.83 1.13 -9.47
CA VAL A 30 1.80 0.44 -8.61
C VAL A 30 3.19 0.50 -9.24
N THR A 31 4.23 0.69 -8.44
CA THR A 31 5.62 0.62 -8.90
C THR A 31 6.16 -0.76 -8.58
N VAL A 32 6.40 -1.55 -9.63
CA VAL A 32 7.05 -2.87 -9.57
C VAL A 32 8.55 -2.66 -9.59
N VAL A 33 9.28 -3.40 -8.76
CA VAL A 33 10.76 -3.31 -8.65
C VAL A 33 11.37 -4.66 -9.01
N THR A 34 12.48 -4.64 -9.75
CA THR A 34 13.24 -5.85 -10.08
C THR A 34 13.85 -6.45 -8.83
N GLY A 35 13.85 -7.78 -8.74
CA GLY A 35 14.39 -8.50 -7.61
C GLY A 35 14.43 -10.00 -7.86
N ASP A 36 14.79 -10.80 -6.87
CA ASP A 36 14.71 -12.26 -6.94
C ASP A 36 13.25 -12.73 -7.05
N SER A 37 12.34 -11.93 -6.54
CA SER A 37 10.89 -12.08 -6.68
C SER A 37 10.26 -10.75 -7.10
N ILE A 38 8.98 -10.78 -7.49
CA ILE A 38 8.21 -9.57 -7.78
C ILE A 38 8.00 -8.82 -6.47
N THR A 39 8.57 -7.61 -6.38
CA THR A 39 8.41 -6.72 -5.22
C THR A 39 7.81 -5.38 -5.65
N PHE A 40 7.25 -4.67 -4.68
CA PHE A 40 6.55 -3.42 -4.92
C PHE A 40 7.15 -2.30 -4.08
N SER A 41 7.28 -1.10 -4.66
CA SER A 41 7.79 0.07 -3.94
C SER A 41 6.65 0.80 -3.21
N THR A 42 6.86 1.05 -1.91
CA THR A 42 5.96 1.87 -1.08
C THR A 42 6.37 3.35 -1.05
N SER A 43 7.47 3.73 -1.68
CA SER A 43 8.03 5.08 -1.64
C SER A 43 7.05 6.12 -2.19
N ARG A 44 6.38 5.82 -3.28
CA ARG A 44 5.42 6.70 -3.93
C ARG A 44 4.13 6.85 -3.12
N PRO A 45 3.43 5.78 -2.71
CA PRO A 45 2.28 5.88 -1.80
C PRO A 45 2.59 6.68 -0.53
N LEU A 46 3.73 6.42 0.12
CA LEU A 46 4.16 7.17 1.30
C LEU A 46 4.35 8.66 1.03
N ARG A 47 4.97 9.02 -0.11
CA ARG A 47 5.16 10.41 -0.49
C ARG A 47 3.82 11.13 -0.74
N HIS A 48 2.91 10.48 -1.47
CA HIS A 48 1.56 11.02 -1.72
C HIS A 48 0.76 11.19 -0.42
N PHE A 49 0.79 10.18 0.44
CA PHE A 49 0.16 10.26 1.76
C PHE A 49 0.70 11.42 2.59
N ARG A 50 2.04 11.54 2.72
CA ARG A 50 2.66 12.62 3.48
C ARG A 50 2.35 14.00 2.92
N SER A 51 2.32 14.14 1.60
CA SER A 51 1.93 15.39 0.94
C SER A 51 0.49 15.76 1.27
N ALA A 52 -0.45 14.84 1.08
CA ALA A 52 -1.87 15.06 1.38
C ALA A 52 -2.10 15.36 2.87
N ALA A 53 -1.45 14.60 3.76
CA ALA A 53 -1.55 14.80 5.21
C ALA A 53 -0.97 16.16 5.64
N ASN A 54 0.17 16.57 5.09
CA ASN A 54 0.76 17.89 5.38
C ASN A 54 -0.15 19.03 4.88
N THR A 55 -0.75 18.91 3.69
CA THR A 55 -1.74 19.87 3.20
C THR A 55 -2.93 19.99 4.15
N LEU A 56 -3.44 18.86 4.63
CA LEU A 56 -4.54 18.82 5.59
C LEU A 56 -4.16 19.50 6.92
N LEU A 57 -2.96 19.19 7.45
CA LEU A 57 -2.48 19.74 8.72
C LEU A 57 -2.09 21.22 8.65
N SER A 58 -1.72 21.71 7.48
CA SER A 58 -1.35 23.13 7.26
C SER A 58 -2.54 24.00 6.86
N ALA A 59 -3.75 23.44 6.75
CA ALA A 59 -4.93 24.21 6.38
C ALA A 59 -5.16 25.38 7.37
N PRO A 60 -5.43 26.59 6.88
CA PRO A 60 -5.58 27.79 7.74
C PRO A 60 -6.81 27.75 8.62
N VAL A 61 -7.83 26.96 8.24
CA VAL A 61 -9.01 26.73 9.05
C VAL A 61 -8.71 25.62 10.07
N LYS A 62 -8.60 25.97 11.34
CA LYS A 62 -8.49 24.99 12.43
C LYS A 62 -9.77 24.18 12.54
N SER A 63 -9.82 23.06 11.83
CA SER A 63 -10.86 22.05 12.06
C SER A 63 -10.65 21.42 13.44
N SER A 64 -11.72 20.90 14.07
CA SER A 64 -11.54 20.09 15.27
C SER A 64 -10.69 18.86 14.94
N GLU A 65 -9.96 18.35 15.92
CA GLU A 65 -9.11 17.18 15.80
C GLU A 65 -9.89 15.99 15.22
N THR A 66 -11.13 15.80 15.66
CA THR A 66 -12.03 14.73 15.17
C THR A 66 -12.32 14.86 13.68
N VAL A 67 -12.60 16.08 13.20
CA VAL A 67 -12.82 16.34 11.76
C VAL A 67 -11.54 16.09 10.98
N THR A 68 -10.39 16.54 11.49
CA THR A 68 -9.09 16.34 10.87
C THR A 68 -8.76 14.85 10.73
N VAL A 69 -9.02 14.05 11.78
CA VAL A 69 -8.84 12.59 11.72
C VAL A 69 -9.78 11.95 10.71
N LYS A 70 -11.04 12.37 10.65
CA LYS A 70 -12.00 11.89 9.66
C LYS A 70 -11.50 12.15 8.22
N LEU A 71 -11.00 13.35 7.95
CA LEU A 71 -10.43 13.70 6.65
C LEU A 71 -9.14 12.90 6.36
N LEU A 72 -8.29 12.67 7.36
CA LEU A 72 -7.10 11.83 7.23
C LEU A 72 -7.49 10.41 6.78
N TYR A 73 -8.49 9.81 7.42
CA TYR A 73 -8.96 8.46 7.07
C TYR A 73 -9.69 8.40 5.74
N THR A 74 -10.41 9.45 5.36
CA THR A 74 -11.21 9.48 4.13
C THR A 74 -10.38 9.84 2.89
N ILE A 75 -9.42 10.75 3.04
CA ILE A 75 -8.67 11.30 1.90
C ILE A 75 -7.24 10.75 1.82
N CYS A 76 -6.52 10.70 2.97
CA CYS A 76 -5.09 10.41 2.95
C CYS A 76 -4.80 8.90 3.00
N ILE A 77 -5.50 8.14 3.86
CA ILE A 77 -5.24 6.69 4.01
C ILE A 77 -5.52 5.90 2.73
N PRO A 78 -6.53 6.20 1.89
CA PRO A 78 -6.71 5.52 0.61
C PRO A 78 -5.48 5.55 -0.31
N ASN A 79 -4.64 6.60 -0.22
CA ASN A 79 -3.38 6.68 -0.98
C ASN A 79 -2.36 5.62 -0.55
N LEU A 80 -2.37 5.23 0.75
CA LEU A 80 -1.49 4.17 1.26
C LEU A 80 -2.02 2.77 0.99
N THR A 81 -3.35 2.64 0.98
CA THR A 81 -4.03 1.36 0.91
C THR A 81 -4.51 1.02 -0.51
N TYR A 82 -4.06 1.80 -1.52
CA TYR A 82 -4.36 1.50 -2.92
C TYR A 82 -3.75 0.16 -3.33
N ALA A 83 -4.56 -0.71 -3.92
CA ALA A 83 -4.18 -2.05 -4.37
C ALA A 83 -3.59 -2.97 -3.27
N CYS A 84 -3.75 -2.63 -1.99
CA CYS A 84 -3.16 -3.40 -0.88
C CYS A 84 -3.68 -4.84 -0.80
N GLU A 85 -4.84 -5.11 -1.36
CA GLU A 85 -5.46 -6.42 -1.46
C GLU A 85 -4.72 -7.38 -2.41
N ALA A 86 -4.04 -6.82 -3.41
CA ALA A 86 -3.31 -7.57 -4.45
C ALA A 86 -1.78 -7.51 -4.26
N LEU A 87 -1.29 -6.78 -3.25
CA LEU A 87 0.14 -6.55 -3.04
C LEU A 87 0.63 -7.22 -1.76
N ASN A 88 1.71 -7.99 -1.88
CA ASN A 88 2.40 -8.53 -0.72
C ASN A 88 3.42 -7.52 -0.20
N TYR A 89 3.15 -6.95 0.96
CA TYR A 89 4.08 -6.03 1.62
C TYR A 89 5.01 -6.79 2.57
N SER A 90 6.30 -6.47 2.52
CA SER A 90 7.24 -6.94 3.53
C SER A 90 6.89 -6.34 4.91
N SER A 91 7.31 -7.01 5.99
CA SER A 91 7.10 -6.52 7.35
C SER A 91 7.67 -5.11 7.56
N ARG A 92 8.80 -4.79 6.92
CA ARG A 92 9.41 -3.46 6.95
C ARG A 92 8.53 -2.42 6.26
N GLN A 93 8.06 -2.71 5.06
CA GLN A 93 7.16 -1.80 4.32
C GLN A 93 5.88 -1.53 5.09
N PHE A 94 5.28 -2.59 5.65
CA PHE A 94 4.07 -2.46 6.48
C PHE A 94 4.32 -1.60 7.72
N HIS A 95 5.48 -1.78 8.37
CA HIS A 95 5.91 -0.96 9.50
C HIS A 95 6.02 0.52 9.11
N ASP A 96 6.67 0.84 7.99
CA ASP A 96 6.86 2.21 7.51
C ASP A 96 5.52 2.91 7.20
N LEU A 97 4.56 2.18 6.61
CA LEU A 97 3.20 2.66 6.39
C LEU A 97 2.49 2.98 7.72
N ASN A 98 2.60 2.09 8.70
CA ASN A 98 1.98 2.24 10.01
C ASN A 98 2.60 3.41 10.80
N VAL A 99 3.91 3.58 10.74
CA VAL A 99 4.62 4.72 11.34
C VAL A 99 4.12 6.03 10.75
N ALA A 100 3.98 6.12 9.42
CA ALA A 100 3.51 7.34 8.77
C ALA A 100 2.11 7.76 9.25
N ILE A 101 1.18 6.80 9.40
CA ILE A 101 -0.18 7.08 9.92
C ILE A 101 -0.11 7.53 11.39
N ASN A 102 0.67 6.82 12.21
CA ASN A 102 0.81 7.14 13.62
C ASN A 102 1.41 8.53 13.86
N ASP A 103 2.39 8.92 13.05
CA ASP A 103 3.01 10.25 13.12
C ASP A 103 2.02 11.36 12.74
N CYS A 104 1.13 11.12 11.76
CA CYS A 104 0.06 12.07 11.45
C CYS A 104 -0.95 12.20 12.60
N LEU A 105 -1.36 11.10 13.21
CA LEU A 105 -2.25 11.13 14.37
C LEU A 105 -1.64 11.90 15.55
N ARG A 106 -0.34 11.66 15.84
CA ARG A 106 0.38 12.43 16.87
C ARG A 106 0.37 13.93 16.61
N LYS A 107 0.60 14.32 15.35
CA LYS A 107 0.57 15.73 14.93
C LYS A 107 -0.81 16.36 15.10
N VAL A 108 -1.89 15.64 14.80
CA VAL A 108 -3.27 16.13 14.96
C VAL A 108 -3.56 16.46 16.44
N PHE A 109 -3.15 15.59 17.35
CA PHE A 109 -3.42 15.72 18.78
C PHE A 109 -2.27 16.34 19.58
N ASN A 110 -1.23 16.80 18.90
CA ASN A 110 -0.02 17.37 19.52
C ASN A 110 0.63 16.41 20.56
N TYR A 111 0.64 15.11 20.24
CA TYR A 111 1.29 14.08 21.06
C TYR A 111 2.78 14.03 20.79
N ASN A 112 3.55 13.65 21.79
CA ASN A 112 4.98 13.41 21.66
C ASN A 112 5.25 12.15 20.81
N ARG A 113 6.46 12.07 20.23
CA ARG A 113 6.86 10.99 19.32
C ARG A 113 6.78 9.59 19.94
N TRP A 114 6.99 9.48 21.24
CA TRP A 114 6.98 8.21 22.01
C TRP A 114 5.59 7.83 22.55
N GLU A 115 4.60 8.71 22.46
CA GLU A 115 3.26 8.42 22.95
C GLU A 115 2.52 7.46 22.03
N SER A 116 1.80 6.51 22.62
CA SER A 116 1.03 5.51 21.88
C SER A 116 -0.28 6.10 21.39
N VAL A 117 -0.54 5.97 20.10
CA VAL A 117 -1.81 6.38 19.46
C VAL A 117 -2.85 5.26 19.42
N ARG A 118 -2.56 4.10 20.05
CA ARG A 118 -3.45 2.93 20.01
C ARG A 118 -4.78 3.22 20.68
N PHE A 119 -4.73 3.73 21.92
CA PHE A 119 -5.93 4.09 22.68
C PHE A 119 -6.73 5.18 21.97
N LEU A 120 -6.05 6.20 21.47
CA LEU A 120 -6.67 7.29 20.70
C LEU A 120 -7.49 6.76 19.51
N ARG A 121 -6.94 5.83 18.75
CA ARG A 121 -7.67 5.21 17.63
C ARG A 121 -8.89 4.43 18.07
N GLN A 122 -8.76 3.67 19.16
CA GLN A 122 -9.86 2.88 19.73
C GLN A 122 -11.00 3.78 20.20
N GLU A 123 -10.70 4.84 20.94
CA GLU A 123 -11.71 5.82 21.39
C GLU A 123 -12.42 6.53 20.23
N LEU A 124 -11.70 6.85 19.18
CA LEU A 124 -12.25 7.48 17.99
C LEU A 124 -12.96 6.51 17.03
N GLY A 125 -12.91 5.21 17.31
CA GLY A 125 -13.54 4.18 16.47
C GLY A 125 -12.90 3.98 15.11
N TYR A 126 -11.62 4.37 14.92
CA TYR A 126 -10.93 4.21 13.65
C TYR A 126 -10.09 2.92 13.60
N PRO A 127 -10.15 2.19 12.47
CA PRO A 127 -9.43 0.94 12.33
C PRO A 127 -7.91 1.16 12.24
N SER A 128 -7.15 0.17 12.70
CA SER A 128 -5.72 0.08 12.47
C SER A 128 -5.42 -0.24 11.00
N LEU A 129 -4.17 0.00 10.56
CA LEU A 129 -3.74 -0.37 9.21
C LEU A 129 -3.93 -1.88 8.96
N THR A 130 -3.63 -2.72 9.95
CA THR A 130 -3.82 -4.18 9.89
C THR A 130 -5.28 -4.56 9.65
N GLU A 131 -6.21 -3.91 10.32
CA GLU A 131 -7.64 -4.16 10.15
C GLU A 131 -8.12 -3.71 8.77
N ILE A 132 -7.64 -2.57 8.27
CA ILE A 132 -7.95 -2.08 6.92
C ILE A 132 -7.48 -3.10 5.86
N PHE A 133 -6.22 -3.54 5.94
CA PHE A 133 -5.65 -4.51 5.01
C PHE A 133 -6.42 -5.83 5.05
N ARG A 134 -6.63 -6.38 6.25
CA ARG A 134 -7.36 -7.65 6.42
C ARG A 134 -8.79 -7.56 5.87
N SER A 135 -9.48 -6.46 6.13
CA SER A 135 -10.85 -6.26 5.63
C SER A 135 -10.90 -6.17 4.10
N ARG A 136 -9.94 -5.44 3.49
CA ARG A 136 -9.86 -5.32 2.03
C ARG A 136 -9.45 -6.64 1.36
N SER A 137 -8.45 -7.31 1.89
CA SER A 137 -8.00 -8.61 1.38
C SER A 137 -9.14 -9.63 1.42
N ARG A 138 -9.88 -9.72 2.56
CA ARG A 138 -11.03 -10.61 2.66
C ARG A 138 -12.09 -10.29 1.59
N LYS A 139 -12.49 -9.03 1.46
CA LYS A 139 -13.47 -8.61 0.44
C LYS A 139 -13.01 -8.92 -0.98
N PHE A 140 -11.72 -8.76 -1.26
CA PHE A 140 -11.15 -9.08 -2.55
C PHE A 140 -11.24 -10.59 -2.84
N HIS A 141 -10.85 -11.43 -1.87
CA HIS A 141 -11.00 -12.88 -1.99
C HIS A 141 -12.46 -13.32 -2.15
N ASP A 142 -13.38 -12.76 -1.35
CA ASP A 142 -14.81 -13.05 -1.46
C ASP A 142 -15.33 -12.69 -2.87
N CYS A 143 -14.93 -11.54 -3.41
CA CYS A 143 -15.28 -11.15 -4.78
C CYS A 143 -14.68 -12.09 -5.83
N MET A 144 -13.43 -12.54 -5.66
CA MET A 144 -12.80 -13.48 -6.58
C MET A 144 -13.52 -14.83 -6.61
N HIS A 145 -13.96 -15.34 -5.45
CA HIS A 145 -14.73 -16.59 -5.38
C HIS A 145 -16.11 -16.48 -6.02
N LEU A 146 -16.71 -15.29 -6.02
CA LEU A 146 -18.01 -15.06 -6.67
C LEU A 146 -17.90 -14.93 -8.20
N LEU A 147 -16.72 -14.57 -8.72
CA LEU A 147 -16.46 -14.50 -10.15
C LEU A 147 -16.26 -15.93 -10.68
N GLN A 148 -17.27 -16.44 -11.41
CA GLN A 148 -17.19 -17.72 -12.12
C GLN A 148 -16.24 -17.57 -13.34
N ASN A 149 -14.95 -17.43 -13.07
CA ASN A 149 -13.92 -17.31 -14.09
C ASN A 149 -12.94 -18.47 -13.97
N ASP A 150 -12.89 -19.31 -15.00
CA ASP A 150 -12.07 -20.53 -15.03
C ASP A 150 -10.58 -20.24 -14.79
N THR A 151 -10.07 -19.12 -15.28
CA THR A 151 -8.68 -18.70 -15.06
C THR A 151 -8.42 -18.38 -13.59
N LEU A 152 -9.34 -17.68 -12.90
CA LEU A 152 -9.22 -17.39 -11.47
C LEU A 152 -9.34 -18.64 -10.62
N ASN A 153 -10.23 -19.57 -10.99
CA ASN A 153 -10.37 -20.85 -10.31
C ASN A 153 -9.09 -21.69 -10.43
N LEU A 154 -8.47 -21.68 -11.62
CA LEU A 154 -7.19 -22.35 -11.85
C LEU A 154 -6.06 -21.72 -11.02
N LEU A 155 -5.95 -20.39 -10.98
CA LEU A 155 -4.97 -19.70 -10.17
C LEU A 155 -5.15 -19.96 -8.67
N ASN A 156 -6.36 -19.99 -8.18
CA ASN A 156 -6.65 -20.34 -6.80
C ASN A 156 -6.25 -21.79 -6.46
N SER A 157 -6.46 -22.74 -7.37
CA SER A 157 -6.02 -24.13 -7.15
C SER A 157 -4.50 -24.27 -7.09
N LEU A 158 -3.76 -23.47 -7.86
CA LEU A 158 -2.29 -23.47 -7.86
C LEU A 158 -1.65 -22.80 -6.63
N SER A 159 -2.35 -21.89 -5.96
CA SER A 159 -1.83 -21.19 -4.78
C SER A 159 -1.95 -21.98 -3.48
N PHE A 160 -2.68 -23.10 -3.45
CA PHE A 160 -2.86 -23.95 -2.26
C PHE A 160 -1.86 -25.11 -2.14
N ASP A 161 -1.01 -25.30 -3.16
CA ASP A 161 -0.03 -26.40 -3.18
C ASP A 161 1.35 -26.02 -2.63
N GLU A 162 1.51 -24.82 -2.03
CA GLU A 162 2.78 -24.34 -1.43
C GLU A 162 2.67 -24.12 0.10
N GLU A 163 2.04 -25.07 0.86
CA GLU A 163 2.20 -25.15 2.32
C GLU A 163 3.07 -26.34 2.75
#